data_ca597605490cdfcc61f9583e7c6ea86a
#
_entry.id   ca597605490cdfcc61f9583e7c6ea86a
#
_cell.length_a   1.000
_cell.length_b   1.000
_cell.length_c   1.000
_cell.angle_alpha   90.00
_cell.angle_beta   90.00
_cell.angle_gamma   90.00
#
_symmetry.space_group_name_H-M   'P 1'
#
loop_
_entity.id
_entity.type
_entity.pdbx_description
1 polymer ?
#
loop_
_entity_poly.entity_id
_entity_poly.type
_entity_poly.pdbx_seq_one_letter_code
_entity_poly.pdbx_strand_id
1 'polypeptide(L)'
;TTEIYTLSLHDALPIYTVKIRVPKNDTCDTCSGSGAKPGTSVKTCSNCHGTGQTTMQQGFFAIQRPCNQCNGSGEKIESPCGTCRGQGIVRKQKTLSVKIPAGVDTGNRIRLSGEGEAGLRGGAFGDLYVQIHIKDHPIFQREGNDLYCEVPIDFATSTLGGSIEVPTLDGKLKISVPSGTQTSKLFRLRGKGMPAMRHSGSGDLLCQVKVETPVNLNSKQKKLLKDFSNSCEAKHHPESNSFFGKMKSFFE
;
A
#
# COMPACT_ATOMS: atom_id res chain seq x y z
N THR A 1 -9.38 6.31 -14.20
CA THR A 1 -9.74 6.68 -12.81
C THR A 1 -8.88 5.87 -11.85
N THR A 2 -8.37 6.50 -10.81
CA THR A 2 -7.55 5.85 -9.78
C THR A 2 -8.20 6.08 -8.42
N GLU A 3 -8.40 5.00 -7.67
CA GLU A 3 -8.90 5.01 -6.29
C GLU A 3 -7.82 4.46 -5.35
N ILE A 4 -7.71 5.03 -4.16
CA ILE A 4 -6.77 4.56 -3.13
C ILE A 4 -7.54 3.72 -2.12
N TYR A 5 -7.04 2.52 -1.86
CA TYR A 5 -7.60 1.62 -0.86
C TYR A 5 -6.57 1.29 0.21
N THR A 6 -6.94 1.52 1.47
CA THR A 6 -6.04 1.34 2.61
C THR A 6 -6.33 0.02 3.33
N LEU A 7 -5.28 -0.77 3.54
CA LEU A 7 -5.30 -2.09 4.19
C LEU A 7 -4.48 -2.08 5.46
N SER A 8 -4.79 -2.98 6.40
CA SER A 8 -3.85 -3.36 7.45
C SER A 8 -2.82 -4.36 6.93
N LEU A 9 -1.71 -4.53 7.66
CA LEU A 9 -0.69 -5.52 7.30
C LEU A 9 -1.27 -6.95 7.29
N HIS A 10 -2.17 -7.27 8.21
CA HIS A 10 -2.84 -8.57 8.31
C HIS A 10 -3.78 -8.86 7.13
N ASP A 11 -4.46 -7.84 6.59
CA ASP A 11 -5.34 -8.01 5.42
C ASP A 11 -4.56 -8.36 4.15
N ALA A 12 -3.25 -8.07 4.12
CA ALA A 12 -2.38 -8.40 2.99
C ALA A 12 -1.83 -9.84 3.03
N LEU A 13 -2.12 -10.62 4.09
CA LEU A 13 -1.65 -12.01 4.22
C LEU A 13 -2.41 -13.01 3.33
N PRO A 14 -3.75 -13.11 3.43
CA PRO A 14 -4.52 -13.99 2.56
C PRO A 14 -4.93 -13.28 1.27
N ILE A 15 -5.44 -14.05 0.32
CA ILE A 15 -6.21 -13.48 -0.78
C ILE A 15 -7.50 -12.90 -0.19
N TYR A 16 -7.63 -11.59 -0.25
CA TYR A 16 -8.75 -10.87 0.34
C TYR A 16 -9.66 -10.27 -0.74
N THR A 17 -10.97 -10.43 -0.57
CA THR A 17 -11.94 -9.83 -1.49
C THR A 17 -12.67 -8.71 -0.78
N VAL A 18 -12.54 -7.50 -1.31
CA VAL A 18 -13.14 -6.29 -0.75
C VAL A 18 -14.19 -5.71 -1.69
N LYS A 19 -15.24 -5.14 -1.12
CA LYS A 19 -16.23 -4.35 -1.85
C LYS A 19 -15.91 -2.88 -1.70
N ILE A 20 -15.57 -2.22 -2.81
CA ILE A 20 -15.34 -0.79 -2.87
C ILE A 20 -16.52 -0.09 -3.53
N ARG A 21 -16.86 1.11 -3.06
CA ARG A 21 -17.86 1.97 -3.67
C ARG A 21 -17.15 3.11 -4.40
N VAL A 22 -17.31 3.13 -5.71
CA VAL A 22 -16.64 4.11 -6.56
C VAL A 22 -17.69 5.01 -7.20
N PRO A 23 -17.62 6.33 -7.01
CA PRO A 23 -18.41 7.27 -7.78
C PRO A 23 -17.81 7.37 -9.17
N LYS A 24 -18.55 6.98 -10.20
CA LYS A 24 -18.10 7.08 -11.58
C LYS A 24 -19.16 7.64 -12.51
N ASN A 25 -18.73 8.20 -13.62
CA ASN A 25 -19.63 8.51 -14.72
C ASN A 25 -19.95 7.21 -15.46
N ASP A 26 -21.22 6.88 -15.51
CA ASP A 26 -21.74 5.67 -16.14
C ASP A 26 -22.70 6.04 -17.25
N THR A 27 -22.98 5.12 -18.16
CA THR A 27 -23.92 5.32 -19.24
C THR A 27 -25.29 5.71 -18.68
N CYS A 28 -25.92 6.69 -19.30
CA CYS A 28 -27.28 7.09 -18.95
C CYS A 28 -28.29 6.02 -19.37
N ASP A 29 -28.98 5.41 -18.43
CA ASP A 29 -29.94 4.34 -18.69
C ASP A 29 -31.12 4.82 -19.55
N THR A 30 -31.53 6.08 -19.40
CA THR A 30 -32.67 6.67 -20.12
C THR A 30 -32.44 6.75 -21.62
N CYS A 31 -31.22 7.08 -22.04
CA CYS A 31 -30.90 7.24 -23.46
C CYS A 31 -29.83 6.25 -23.96
N SER A 32 -29.42 5.29 -23.13
CA SER A 32 -28.39 4.31 -23.46
C SER A 32 -27.12 4.92 -24.05
N GLY A 33 -26.72 6.07 -23.51
CA GLY A 33 -25.49 6.76 -23.90
C GLY A 33 -25.63 7.74 -25.08
N SER A 34 -26.72 7.75 -25.83
CA SER A 34 -26.87 8.62 -27.02
C SER A 34 -26.95 10.12 -26.70
N GLY A 35 -27.35 10.47 -25.50
CA GLY A 35 -27.65 11.86 -25.12
C GLY A 35 -28.95 12.41 -25.67
N ALA A 36 -29.61 11.74 -26.61
CA ALA A 36 -30.87 12.13 -27.17
C ALA A 36 -32.06 11.63 -26.35
N LYS A 37 -33.17 12.35 -26.38
CA LYS A 37 -34.42 11.93 -25.75
C LYS A 37 -34.88 10.59 -26.35
N PRO A 38 -35.36 9.63 -25.55
CA PRO A 38 -35.89 8.36 -26.06
C PRO A 38 -36.94 8.63 -27.17
N GLY A 39 -36.82 7.85 -28.27
CA GLY A 39 -37.65 8.02 -29.47
C GLY A 39 -37.18 9.10 -30.46
N THR A 40 -36.05 9.79 -30.16
CA THR A 40 -35.41 10.74 -31.08
C THR A 40 -34.03 10.26 -31.46
N SER A 41 -33.57 10.55 -32.67
CA SER A 41 -32.22 10.17 -33.15
C SER A 41 -31.28 11.37 -33.11
N VAL A 42 -30.00 11.03 -32.97
CA VAL A 42 -28.91 11.99 -33.15
C VAL A 42 -28.73 12.24 -34.65
N LYS A 43 -28.64 13.51 -35.07
CA LYS A 43 -28.44 13.88 -36.48
C LYS A 43 -27.00 14.24 -36.76
N THR A 44 -26.50 13.86 -37.91
CA THR A 44 -25.18 14.30 -38.40
C THR A 44 -25.15 15.83 -38.52
N CYS A 45 -24.11 16.46 -38.04
CA CYS A 45 -23.95 17.89 -38.14
C CYS A 45 -23.83 18.33 -39.59
N SER A 46 -24.74 19.18 -40.05
CA SER A 46 -24.78 19.66 -41.43
C SER A 46 -23.60 20.58 -41.82
N ASN A 47 -22.97 21.21 -40.83
CA ASN A 47 -21.86 22.15 -41.09
C ASN A 47 -20.50 21.45 -41.30
N CYS A 48 -20.27 20.30 -40.65
CA CYS A 48 -19.02 19.53 -40.78
C CYS A 48 -19.23 18.13 -41.35
N HIS A 49 -20.47 17.79 -41.72
CA HIS A 49 -20.82 16.49 -42.30
C HIS A 49 -20.33 15.30 -41.49
N GLY A 50 -20.35 15.41 -40.16
CA GLY A 50 -19.95 14.36 -39.25
C GLY A 50 -18.45 14.36 -38.85
N THR A 51 -17.60 15.18 -39.47
CA THR A 51 -16.17 15.22 -39.19
C THR A 51 -15.80 15.86 -37.85
N GLY A 52 -16.72 16.65 -37.28
CA GLY A 52 -16.47 17.42 -36.04
C GLY A 52 -15.55 18.61 -36.24
N GLN A 53 -14.95 18.78 -37.41
CA GLN A 53 -13.99 19.83 -37.72
C GLN A 53 -14.36 20.58 -38.96
N THR A 54 -14.01 21.87 -39.02
CA THR A 54 -14.14 22.72 -40.21
C THR A 54 -12.73 23.20 -40.60
N THR A 55 -12.44 23.14 -41.90
CA THR A 55 -11.17 23.64 -42.44
C THR A 55 -11.38 25.08 -42.92
N MET A 56 -10.60 26.00 -42.38
CA MET A 56 -10.49 27.35 -42.91
C MET A 56 -9.19 27.51 -43.68
N GLN A 57 -9.31 27.96 -44.92
CA GLN A 57 -8.17 28.28 -45.74
C GLN A 57 -7.78 29.73 -45.52
N GLN A 58 -6.57 29.99 -45.10
CA GLN A 58 -6.02 31.34 -44.90
C GLN A 58 -4.72 31.43 -45.74
N GLY A 59 -4.88 31.95 -46.93
CA GLY A 59 -3.79 31.94 -47.94
C GLY A 59 -3.42 30.52 -48.35
N PHE A 60 -2.16 30.15 -48.23
CA PHE A 60 -1.64 28.82 -48.53
C PHE A 60 -1.76 27.80 -47.42
N PHE A 61 -2.28 28.20 -46.26
CA PHE A 61 -2.40 27.32 -45.10
C PHE A 61 -3.86 26.91 -44.84
N ALA A 62 -4.10 25.63 -44.60
CA ALA A 62 -5.37 25.10 -44.19
C ALA A 62 -5.33 24.83 -42.66
N ILE A 63 -6.14 25.56 -41.91
CA ILE A 63 -6.25 25.43 -40.47
C ILE A 63 -7.53 24.65 -40.14
N GLN A 64 -7.39 23.55 -39.44
CA GLN A 64 -8.52 22.79 -38.90
C GLN A 64 -8.93 23.34 -37.54
N ARG A 65 -10.24 23.59 -37.37
CA ARG A 65 -10.84 24.06 -36.12
C ARG A 65 -12.05 23.20 -35.75
N PRO A 66 -12.32 23.00 -34.44
CA PRO A 66 -13.55 22.33 -34.02
C PRO A 66 -14.78 23.05 -34.64
N CYS A 67 -15.73 22.28 -35.12
CA CYS A 67 -16.95 22.83 -35.71
C CYS A 67 -17.78 23.57 -34.66
N ASN A 68 -18.08 24.83 -34.89
CA ASN A 68 -18.82 25.68 -33.95
C ASN A 68 -20.27 25.23 -33.70
N GLN A 69 -20.88 24.48 -34.64
CA GLN A 69 -22.27 24.03 -34.48
C GLN A 69 -22.39 22.77 -33.61
N CYS A 70 -21.40 21.88 -33.67
CA CYS A 70 -21.42 20.64 -32.91
C CYS A 70 -20.33 20.58 -31.83
N ASN A 71 -19.55 21.64 -31.66
CA ASN A 71 -18.45 21.73 -30.72
C ASN A 71 -17.47 20.54 -30.81
N GLY A 72 -17.17 20.14 -32.03
CA GLY A 72 -16.24 19.07 -32.29
C GLY A 72 -16.82 17.64 -32.31
N SER A 73 -18.10 17.48 -32.01
CA SER A 73 -18.73 16.16 -31.88
C SER A 73 -19.11 15.47 -33.19
N GLY A 74 -19.25 16.24 -34.29
CA GLY A 74 -19.77 15.72 -35.55
C GLY A 74 -21.28 15.51 -35.59
N GLU A 75 -21.95 15.59 -34.45
CA GLU A 75 -23.36 15.25 -34.29
C GLU A 75 -24.13 16.39 -33.63
N LYS A 76 -25.43 16.48 -33.90
CA LYS A 76 -26.35 17.46 -33.31
C LYS A 76 -27.53 16.75 -32.66
N ILE A 77 -27.76 17.03 -31.37
CA ILE A 77 -28.90 16.54 -30.62
C ILE A 77 -29.96 17.64 -30.60
N GLU A 78 -31.10 17.44 -31.30
CA GLU A 78 -32.20 18.42 -31.33
C GLU A 78 -33.01 18.37 -30.03
N SER A 79 -33.24 17.17 -29.50
CA SER A 79 -33.98 16.96 -28.25
C SER A 79 -33.06 16.23 -27.24
N PRO A 80 -32.45 16.98 -26.31
CA PRO A 80 -31.57 16.39 -25.34
C PRO A 80 -32.34 15.49 -24.32
N CYS A 81 -31.72 14.42 -23.88
CA CYS A 81 -32.23 13.56 -22.82
C CYS A 81 -32.38 14.36 -21.52
N GLY A 82 -33.54 14.33 -20.89
CA GLY A 82 -33.80 15.07 -19.66
C GLY A 82 -32.92 14.64 -18.46
N THR A 83 -32.51 13.37 -18.43
CA THR A 83 -31.71 12.82 -17.33
C THR A 83 -30.24 13.25 -17.41
N CYS A 84 -29.60 13.12 -18.57
CA CYS A 84 -28.18 13.44 -18.76
C CYS A 84 -27.92 14.79 -19.45
N ARG A 85 -28.98 15.51 -19.82
CA ARG A 85 -28.92 16.84 -20.50
C ARG A 85 -28.05 16.84 -21.74
N GLY A 86 -28.11 15.77 -22.53
CA GLY A 86 -27.34 15.64 -23.76
C GLY A 86 -25.94 15.02 -23.63
N GLN A 87 -25.46 14.77 -22.42
CA GLN A 87 -24.10 14.25 -22.22
C GLN A 87 -23.99 12.73 -22.49
N GLY A 88 -25.07 12.00 -22.41
CA GLY A 88 -25.07 10.53 -22.54
C GLY A 88 -24.57 9.77 -21.31
N ILE A 89 -24.01 10.47 -20.32
CA ILE A 89 -23.45 9.92 -19.09
C ILE A 89 -24.10 10.54 -17.86
N VAL A 90 -24.15 9.78 -16.77
CA VAL A 90 -24.66 10.21 -15.46
C VAL A 90 -23.72 9.70 -14.35
N ARG A 91 -23.57 10.49 -13.31
CA ARG A 91 -22.77 10.09 -12.16
C ARG A 91 -23.54 9.09 -11.30
N LYS A 92 -22.97 7.88 -11.12
CA LYS A 92 -23.52 6.81 -10.30
C LYS A 92 -22.50 6.32 -9.30
N GLN A 93 -22.97 5.74 -8.20
CA GLN A 93 -22.11 4.97 -7.30
C GLN A 93 -22.23 3.49 -7.67
N LYS A 94 -21.09 2.87 -8.02
CA LYS A 94 -21.01 1.44 -8.31
C LYS A 94 -20.23 0.73 -7.22
N THR A 95 -20.77 -0.38 -6.71
CA THR A 95 -20.05 -1.26 -5.80
C THR A 95 -19.35 -2.33 -6.61
N LEU A 96 -18.04 -2.40 -6.47
CA LEU A 96 -17.19 -3.36 -7.18
C LEU A 96 -16.54 -4.32 -6.19
N SER A 97 -16.43 -5.57 -6.56
CA SER A 97 -15.72 -6.60 -5.80
C SER A 97 -14.30 -6.71 -6.34
N VAL A 98 -13.31 -6.38 -5.51
CA VAL A 98 -11.91 -6.39 -5.88
C VAL A 98 -11.20 -7.51 -5.16
N LYS A 99 -10.56 -8.40 -5.91
CA LYS A 99 -9.74 -9.47 -5.36
C LYS A 99 -8.30 -8.96 -5.20
N ILE A 100 -7.87 -8.86 -3.95
CA ILE A 100 -6.52 -8.41 -3.58
C ILE A 100 -5.66 -9.67 -3.38
N PRO A 101 -4.57 -9.84 -4.13
CA PRO A 101 -3.68 -10.97 -3.96
C PRO A 101 -2.91 -10.89 -2.64
N ALA A 102 -2.50 -12.04 -2.11
CA ALA A 102 -1.63 -12.10 -0.95
C ALA A 102 -0.28 -11.44 -1.23
N GLY A 103 0.31 -10.84 -0.20
CA GLY A 103 1.64 -10.22 -0.31
C GLY A 103 1.68 -8.86 -1.00
N VAL A 104 0.52 -8.25 -1.32
CA VAL A 104 0.50 -6.89 -1.88
C VAL A 104 1.28 -5.92 -1.01
N ASP A 105 1.83 -4.88 -1.64
CA ASP A 105 2.56 -3.82 -0.95
C ASP A 105 2.01 -2.44 -1.31
N THR A 106 2.37 -1.45 -0.50
CA THR A 106 2.02 -0.06 -0.77
C THR A 106 2.53 0.36 -2.15
N GLY A 107 1.64 1.01 -2.92
CA GLY A 107 1.93 1.42 -4.29
C GLY A 107 1.55 0.40 -5.36
N ASN A 108 1.22 -0.85 -4.99
CA ASN A 108 0.70 -1.82 -5.97
C ASN A 108 -0.64 -1.35 -6.52
N ARG A 109 -0.86 -1.62 -7.81
CA ARG A 109 -2.08 -1.24 -8.53
C ARG A 109 -2.78 -2.46 -9.09
N ILE A 110 -4.08 -2.55 -8.81
CA ILE A 110 -4.97 -3.58 -9.36
C ILE A 110 -5.79 -2.93 -10.47
N ARG A 111 -5.70 -3.46 -11.69
CA ARG A 111 -6.47 -3.00 -12.83
C ARG A 111 -7.79 -3.75 -12.91
N LEU A 112 -8.88 -3.03 -12.96
CA LEU A 112 -10.22 -3.54 -13.25
C LEU A 112 -10.63 -3.07 -14.64
N SER A 113 -10.50 -3.95 -15.61
CA SER A 113 -10.78 -3.62 -17.02
C SER A 113 -12.26 -3.32 -17.24
N GLY A 114 -12.56 -2.22 -17.94
CA GLY A 114 -13.91 -1.78 -18.24
C GLY A 114 -14.69 -1.24 -17.05
N GLU A 115 -14.09 -1.09 -15.87
CA GLU A 115 -14.74 -0.55 -14.67
C GLU A 115 -14.45 0.93 -14.42
N GLY A 116 -13.73 1.58 -15.32
CA GLY A 116 -13.53 3.02 -15.30
C GLY A 116 -14.76 3.82 -15.73
N GLU A 117 -14.57 5.07 -16.07
CA GLU A 117 -15.63 5.96 -16.53
C GLU A 117 -16.13 5.58 -17.92
N ALA A 118 -17.41 5.79 -18.16
CA ALA A 118 -17.99 5.64 -19.48
C ALA A 118 -17.43 6.67 -20.45
N GLY A 119 -17.14 6.24 -21.67
CA GLY A 119 -16.82 7.14 -22.75
C GLY A 119 -18.02 8.01 -23.13
N LEU A 120 -17.75 9.19 -23.64
CA LEU A 120 -18.80 10.09 -24.11
C LEU A 120 -19.56 9.47 -25.28
N ARG A 121 -20.88 9.64 -25.31
CA ARG A 121 -21.76 9.25 -26.44
C ARG A 121 -21.64 7.80 -26.84
N GLY A 122 -21.68 6.89 -25.86
CA GLY A 122 -21.60 5.46 -26.11
C GLY A 122 -20.19 4.95 -26.39
N GLY A 123 -19.15 5.74 -26.13
CA GLY A 123 -17.76 5.32 -26.16
C GLY A 123 -17.49 4.20 -25.14
N ALA A 124 -16.44 3.43 -25.39
CA ALA A 124 -16.04 2.33 -24.52
C ALA A 124 -15.70 2.82 -23.08
N PHE A 125 -15.94 1.97 -22.11
CA PHE A 125 -15.51 2.23 -20.73
C PHE A 125 -14.00 2.18 -20.62
N GLY A 126 -13.44 3.07 -19.83
CA GLY A 126 -12.06 3.03 -19.43
C GLY A 126 -11.80 1.97 -18.36
N ASP A 127 -10.58 1.91 -17.87
CA ASP A 127 -10.21 1.04 -16.76
C ASP A 127 -10.19 1.79 -15.43
N LEU A 128 -10.45 1.06 -14.36
CA LEU A 128 -10.28 1.54 -13.00
C LEU A 128 -9.01 0.92 -12.41
N TYR A 129 -8.16 1.76 -11.84
CA TYR A 129 -6.97 1.34 -11.10
C TYR A 129 -7.21 1.55 -9.61
N VAL A 130 -7.09 0.47 -8.85
CA VAL A 130 -7.15 0.51 -7.38
C VAL A 130 -5.72 0.46 -6.88
N GLN A 131 -5.26 1.56 -6.29
CA GLN A 131 -3.94 1.65 -5.67
C GLN A 131 -4.03 1.22 -4.22
N ILE A 132 -3.18 0.29 -3.83
CA ILE A 132 -3.12 -0.24 -2.46
C ILE A 132 -2.21 0.64 -1.62
N HIS A 133 -2.64 0.90 -0.40
CA HIS A 133 -1.85 1.53 0.65
C HIS A 133 -1.96 0.67 1.91
N ILE A 134 -0.82 0.24 2.47
CA ILE A 134 -0.78 -0.54 3.71
C ILE A 134 -0.45 0.40 4.85
N LYS A 135 -1.23 0.34 5.92
CA LYS A 135 -1.00 1.11 7.14
C LYS A 135 0.24 0.61 7.85
N ASP A 136 0.98 1.53 8.45
CA ASP A 136 2.09 1.19 9.34
C ASP A 136 1.58 0.32 10.50
N HIS A 137 2.36 -0.72 10.80
CA HIS A 137 2.03 -1.61 11.89
C HIS A 137 2.80 -1.20 13.16
N PRO A 138 2.18 -1.22 14.36
CA PRO A 138 2.84 -0.73 15.58
C PRO A 138 4.05 -1.57 16.02
N ILE A 139 4.16 -2.82 15.58
CA ILE A 139 5.22 -3.74 15.96
C ILE A 139 6.14 -4.08 14.80
N PHE A 140 5.57 -4.28 13.59
CA PHE A 140 6.30 -4.76 12.44
C PHE A 140 6.62 -3.65 11.45
N GLN A 141 7.86 -3.61 11.00
CA GLN A 141 8.30 -2.84 9.84
C GLN A 141 8.48 -3.83 8.69
N ARG A 142 7.93 -3.50 7.53
CA ARG A 142 8.03 -4.34 6.34
C ARG A 142 9.09 -3.82 5.39
N GLU A 143 9.94 -4.72 4.92
CA GLU A 143 10.91 -4.45 3.85
C GLU A 143 10.81 -5.57 2.79
N GLY A 144 10.16 -5.26 1.68
CA GLY A 144 9.83 -6.27 0.68
C GLY A 144 8.91 -7.37 1.23
N ASN A 145 9.41 -8.60 1.31
CA ASN A 145 8.70 -9.72 1.91
C ASN A 145 9.13 -10.01 3.36
N ASP A 146 10.21 -9.40 3.82
CA ASP A 146 10.69 -9.59 5.19
C ASP A 146 10.01 -8.62 6.15
N LEU A 147 9.89 -9.04 7.39
CA LEU A 147 9.37 -8.27 8.49
C LEU A 147 10.44 -8.07 9.55
N TYR A 148 10.48 -6.90 10.13
CA TYR A 148 11.37 -6.52 11.22
C TYR A 148 10.54 -6.18 12.44
N CYS A 149 10.97 -6.64 13.62
CA CYS A 149 10.42 -6.20 14.89
C CYS A 149 11.52 -6.04 15.93
N GLU A 150 11.38 -5.06 16.81
CA GLU A 150 12.23 -4.91 17.98
C GLU A 150 11.57 -5.65 19.16
N VAL A 151 12.33 -6.54 19.79
CA VAL A 151 11.84 -7.36 20.91
C VAL A 151 12.61 -6.99 22.18
N PRO A 152 11.96 -6.34 23.16
CA PRO A 152 12.60 -6.07 24.44
C PRO A 152 12.77 -7.37 25.22
N ILE A 153 13.97 -7.58 25.76
CA ILE A 153 14.27 -8.68 26.68
C ILE A 153 14.90 -8.15 27.96
N ASP A 154 14.60 -8.79 29.06
CA ASP A 154 15.19 -8.38 30.34
C ASP A 154 16.69 -8.75 30.41
N PHE A 155 17.41 -8.01 31.24
CA PHE A 155 18.85 -8.18 31.44
C PHE A 155 19.21 -9.59 31.91
N ALA A 156 18.40 -10.24 32.78
CA ALA A 156 18.69 -11.57 33.28
C ALA A 156 18.60 -12.62 32.16
N THR A 157 17.52 -12.55 31.34
CA THR A 157 17.36 -13.43 30.17
C THR A 157 18.47 -13.22 29.14
N SER A 158 18.92 -11.99 28.92
CA SER A 158 20.02 -11.74 27.96
C SER A 158 21.34 -12.31 28.46
N THR A 159 21.58 -12.27 29.79
CA THR A 159 22.84 -12.73 30.40
C THR A 159 22.87 -14.26 30.58
N LEU A 160 21.80 -14.85 31.14
CA LEU A 160 21.75 -16.26 31.49
C LEU A 160 21.26 -17.15 30.36
N GLY A 161 20.63 -16.57 29.37
CA GLY A 161 19.89 -17.28 28.35
C GLY A 161 18.49 -17.62 28.84
N GLY A 162 17.67 -18.11 27.92
CA GLY A 162 16.30 -18.45 28.23
C GLY A 162 15.43 -18.61 26.99
N SER A 163 14.15 -18.37 27.13
CA SER A 163 13.22 -18.37 25.99
C SER A 163 12.24 -17.21 26.13
N ILE A 164 11.95 -16.59 25.03
CA ILE A 164 11.00 -15.49 24.93
C ILE A 164 9.91 -15.80 23.91
N GLU A 165 8.74 -15.22 24.08
CA GLU A 165 7.66 -15.25 23.10
C GLU A 165 7.78 -14.03 22.20
N VAL A 166 7.82 -14.24 20.88
CA VAL A 166 7.82 -13.16 19.89
C VAL A 166 6.51 -13.18 19.10
N PRO A 167 5.95 -12.02 18.76
CA PRO A 167 4.79 -11.96 17.91
C PRO A 167 5.15 -12.36 16.48
N THR A 168 4.24 -13.04 15.82
CA THR A 168 4.28 -13.33 14.39
C THR A 168 2.94 -12.95 13.77
N LEU A 169 2.84 -12.94 12.46
CA LEU A 169 1.56 -12.69 11.78
C LEU A 169 0.51 -13.78 12.07
N ASP A 170 0.96 -15.00 12.37
CA ASP A 170 0.10 -16.16 12.66
C ASP A 170 -0.17 -16.37 14.17
N GLY A 171 0.37 -15.50 15.03
CA GLY A 171 0.26 -15.64 16.48
C GLY A 171 1.59 -15.43 17.19
N LYS A 172 1.89 -16.24 18.22
CA LYS A 172 3.12 -16.15 19.00
C LYS A 172 4.02 -17.34 18.74
N LEU A 173 5.33 -17.09 18.70
CA LEU A 173 6.35 -18.14 18.58
C LEU A 173 7.35 -18.01 19.72
N LYS A 174 7.69 -19.14 20.33
CA LYS A 174 8.72 -19.22 21.37
C LYS A 174 10.09 -19.41 20.73
N ILE A 175 11.04 -18.51 21.04
CA ILE A 175 12.43 -18.62 20.57
C ILE A 175 13.38 -18.77 21.74
N SER A 176 14.48 -19.48 21.51
CA SER A 176 15.56 -19.64 22.49
C SER A 176 16.56 -18.50 22.36
N VAL A 177 16.87 -17.86 23.48
CA VAL A 177 17.86 -16.80 23.61
C VAL A 177 19.11 -17.39 24.23
N PRO A 178 20.24 -17.45 23.52
CA PRO A 178 21.52 -17.91 24.09
C PRO A 178 21.99 -16.99 25.21
N SER A 179 22.73 -17.52 26.16
CA SER A 179 23.39 -16.71 27.20
C SER A 179 24.40 -15.74 26.59
N GLY A 180 24.49 -14.55 27.18
CA GLY A 180 25.38 -13.47 26.69
C GLY A 180 24.86 -12.76 25.43
N THR A 181 23.56 -12.86 25.12
CA THR A 181 22.95 -12.16 23.99
C THR A 181 23.00 -10.66 24.20
N GLN A 182 23.63 -9.95 23.26
CA GLN A 182 23.77 -8.51 23.27
C GLN A 182 22.59 -7.81 22.60
N THR A 183 22.41 -6.52 22.93
CA THR A 183 21.49 -5.63 22.19
C THR A 183 21.81 -5.62 20.70
N SER A 184 20.81 -5.49 19.87
CA SER A 184 20.89 -5.53 18.39
C SER A 184 21.19 -6.88 17.80
N LYS A 185 21.26 -7.96 18.61
CA LYS A 185 21.33 -9.33 18.08
C LYS A 185 20.06 -9.65 17.29
N LEU A 186 20.25 -10.14 16.08
CA LEU A 186 19.17 -10.48 15.15
C LEU A 186 18.86 -11.98 15.19
N PHE A 187 17.58 -12.32 15.41
CA PHE A 187 17.06 -13.69 15.29
C PHE A 187 16.21 -13.76 14.03
N ARG A 188 16.55 -14.67 13.13
CA ARG A 188 15.84 -14.87 11.86
C ARG A 188 14.86 -16.04 11.98
N LEU A 189 13.58 -15.77 11.82
CA LEU A 189 12.51 -16.76 11.81
C LEU A 189 12.08 -16.99 10.36
N ARG A 190 12.59 -18.08 9.79
CA ARG A 190 12.39 -18.39 8.36
C ARG A 190 10.92 -18.62 8.03
N GLY A 191 10.48 -18.04 6.92
CA GLY A 191 9.13 -18.19 6.40
C GLY A 191 8.03 -17.55 7.25
N LYS A 192 8.38 -16.65 8.21
CA LYS A 192 7.44 -15.93 9.07
C LYS A 192 7.24 -14.47 8.67
N GLY A 193 7.72 -14.08 7.49
CA GLY A 193 7.45 -12.78 6.86
C GLY A 193 6.18 -12.78 6.00
N MET A 194 6.09 -11.82 5.10
CA MET A 194 4.96 -11.67 4.16
C MET A 194 5.03 -12.71 3.04
N PRO A 195 3.87 -13.20 2.57
CA PRO A 195 3.83 -14.06 1.40
C PRO A 195 4.33 -13.32 0.16
N ALA A 196 4.98 -14.05 -0.76
CA ALA A 196 5.43 -13.47 -2.02
C ALA A 196 4.30 -13.44 -3.04
N MET A 197 4.13 -12.29 -3.75
CA MET A 197 3.07 -12.13 -4.77
C MET A 197 3.26 -13.02 -6.01
N ARG A 198 4.51 -13.31 -6.40
CA ARG A 198 4.84 -13.94 -7.70
C ARG A 198 5.40 -15.33 -7.62
N HIS A 199 5.78 -15.79 -6.44
CA HIS A 199 6.38 -17.12 -6.23
C HIS A 199 5.77 -17.76 -4.98
N SER A 200 5.89 -19.06 -4.88
CA SER A 200 5.56 -19.80 -3.65
C SER A 200 6.58 -19.47 -2.57
N GLY A 201 6.11 -19.15 -1.36
CA GLY A 201 6.93 -18.90 -0.19
C GLY A 201 6.60 -17.59 0.49
N SER A 202 7.19 -17.41 1.65
CA SER A 202 7.10 -16.20 2.46
C SER A 202 8.51 -15.70 2.76
N GLY A 203 8.64 -14.42 3.00
CA GLY A 203 9.85 -13.83 3.56
C GLY A 203 10.08 -14.28 4.99
N ASP A 204 11.02 -13.69 5.66
CA ASP A 204 11.40 -14.02 7.02
C ASP A 204 10.97 -12.94 8.01
N LEU A 205 10.84 -13.31 9.27
CA LEU A 205 10.70 -12.35 10.35
C LEU A 205 12.05 -12.21 11.07
N LEU A 206 12.53 -10.99 11.12
CA LEU A 206 13.81 -10.60 11.70
C LEU A 206 13.53 -9.88 13.03
N CYS A 207 13.78 -10.59 14.14
CA CYS A 207 13.56 -10.08 15.49
C CYS A 207 14.88 -9.51 16.02
N GLN A 208 14.96 -8.19 16.15
CA GLN A 208 16.10 -7.51 16.75
C GLN A 208 15.90 -7.38 18.25
N VAL A 209 16.81 -7.92 19.01
CA VAL A 209 16.77 -7.87 20.48
C VAL A 209 17.20 -6.50 20.98
N LYS A 210 16.46 -5.96 21.92
CA LYS A 210 16.82 -4.80 22.73
C LYS A 210 16.86 -5.18 24.18
N VAL A 211 18.05 -5.17 24.77
CA VAL A 211 18.19 -5.47 26.20
C VAL A 211 17.67 -4.29 27.01
N GLU A 212 16.67 -4.54 27.83
CA GLU A 212 16.07 -3.54 28.71
C GLU A 212 16.80 -3.52 30.04
N THR A 213 17.31 -2.34 30.41
CA THR A 213 17.91 -2.12 31.73
C THR A 213 16.81 -1.89 32.77
N PRO A 214 16.77 -2.66 33.86
CA PRO A 214 15.74 -2.53 34.87
C PRO A 214 15.81 -1.17 35.58
N VAL A 215 14.65 -0.54 35.75
CA VAL A 215 14.48 0.76 36.45
C VAL A 215 13.70 0.59 37.75
N ASN A 216 13.66 1.60 38.61
CA ASN A 216 12.89 1.63 39.87
C ASN A 216 13.24 0.49 40.85
N LEU A 217 14.52 0.14 40.93
CA LEU A 217 15.01 -0.95 41.78
C LEU A 217 14.86 -0.65 43.27
N ASN A 218 14.42 -1.64 44.03
CA ASN A 218 14.39 -1.60 45.49
C ASN A 218 15.80 -1.82 46.09
N SER A 219 15.96 -1.62 47.39
CA SER A 219 17.25 -1.70 48.09
C SER A 219 17.90 -3.10 47.97
N LYS A 220 17.11 -4.17 48.02
CA LYS A 220 17.60 -5.56 47.86
C LYS A 220 18.15 -5.79 46.45
N GLN A 221 17.42 -5.36 45.42
CA GLN A 221 17.85 -5.50 44.02
C GLN A 221 19.13 -4.69 43.72
N LYS A 222 19.20 -3.45 44.26
CA LYS A 222 20.42 -2.63 44.15
C LYS A 222 21.63 -3.30 44.79
N LYS A 223 21.45 -3.97 45.94
CA LYS A 223 22.53 -4.71 46.60
C LYS A 223 22.97 -5.88 45.74
N LEU A 224 22.06 -6.70 45.24
CA LEU A 224 22.38 -7.84 44.38
C LEU A 224 23.15 -7.43 43.12
N LEU A 225 22.76 -6.31 42.48
CA LEU A 225 23.48 -5.81 41.32
C LEU A 225 24.87 -5.28 41.67
N LYS A 226 25.06 -4.66 42.85
CA LYS A 226 26.39 -4.27 43.31
C LYS A 226 27.27 -5.48 43.59
N ASP A 227 26.75 -6.48 44.27
CA ASP A 227 27.47 -7.71 44.55
C ASP A 227 27.89 -8.45 43.28
N PHE A 228 26.97 -8.52 42.29
CA PHE A 228 27.26 -9.01 40.94
C PHE A 228 28.37 -8.21 40.26
N SER A 229 28.25 -6.88 40.22
CA SER A 229 29.25 -6.00 39.62
C SER A 229 30.64 -6.17 40.25
N ASN A 230 30.72 -6.31 41.56
CA ASN A 230 31.97 -6.52 42.30
C ASN A 230 32.60 -7.89 42.02
N SER A 231 31.79 -8.89 41.63
CA SER A 231 32.26 -10.24 41.27
C SER A 231 32.72 -10.34 39.81
N CYS A 232 32.43 -9.34 38.98
CA CYS A 232 32.81 -9.31 37.58
C CYS A 232 34.28 -8.97 37.40
N GLU A 233 34.95 -9.71 36.54
CA GLU A 233 36.33 -9.49 36.10
C GLU A 233 36.35 -8.92 34.69
N ALA A 234 37.53 -8.47 34.25
CA ALA A 234 37.73 -7.93 32.89
C ALA A 234 37.23 -8.83 31.75
N LYS A 235 37.36 -10.14 31.93
CA LYS A 235 36.88 -11.14 30.94
C LYS A 235 35.37 -11.15 30.73
N HIS A 236 34.58 -10.63 31.69
CA HIS A 236 33.12 -10.57 31.59
C HIS A 236 32.62 -9.38 30.79
N HIS A 237 33.49 -8.39 30.53
CA HIS A 237 33.19 -7.16 29.77
C HIS A 237 34.20 -6.93 28.64
N PRO A 238 34.27 -7.83 27.63
CA PRO A 238 35.32 -7.80 26.61
C PRO A 238 35.26 -6.53 25.73
N GLU A 239 34.06 -6.05 25.41
CA GLU A 239 33.90 -4.84 24.58
C GLU A 239 34.39 -3.58 25.30
N SER A 240 33.99 -3.41 26.56
CA SER A 240 34.44 -2.29 27.40
C SER A 240 35.94 -2.30 27.55
N ASN A 241 36.54 -3.44 27.84
CA ASN A 241 38.00 -3.55 27.99
C ASN A 241 38.75 -3.26 26.68
N SER A 242 38.24 -3.75 25.55
CA SER A 242 38.80 -3.46 24.22
C SER A 242 38.72 -1.97 23.90
N PHE A 243 37.59 -1.31 24.20
CA PHE A 243 37.41 0.11 23.96
C PHE A 243 38.37 0.94 24.80
N PHE A 244 38.46 0.71 26.12
CA PHE A 244 39.35 1.43 27.00
C PHE A 244 40.81 1.14 26.71
N GLY A 245 41.18 -0.06 26.25
CA GLY A 245 42.53 -0.39 25.78
C GLY A 245 42.93 0.46 24.55
N LYS A 246 42.05 0.54 23.55
CA LYS A 246 42.27 1.41 22.37
C LYS A 246 42.30 2.87 22.71
N MET A 247 41.50 3.34 23.66
CA MET A 247 41.52 4.72 24.13
C MET A 247 42.87 5.08 24.77
N LYS A 248 43.46 4.20 25.59
CA LYS A 248 44.78 4.42 26.15
C LYS A 248 45.84 4.57 25.06
N SER A 249 45.89 3.67 24.09
CA SER A 249 46.86 3.72 22.98
C SER A 249 46.66 4.90 22.03
N PHE A 250 45.55 5.63 22.12
CA PHE A 250 45.32 6.82 21.32
C PHE A 250 45.92 8.09 21.97
N PHE A 251 46.12 8.08 23.30
CA PHE A 251 46.66 9.20 24.06
C PHE A 251 48.13 8.99 24.48
N GLU A 252 48.72 7.82 24.25
CA GLU A 252 50.13 7.53 24.33
C GLU A 252 50.80 7.79 22.96
#